data_dcd030643245b34c2d6037deca4c9963
#
_entry.id   dcd030643245b34c2d6037deca4c9963
#
_cell.length_a   1.000
_cell.length_b   1.000
_cell.length_c   1.000
_cell.angle_alpha   90.00
_cell.angle_beta   90.00
_cell.angle_gamma   90.00
#
_symmetry.space_group_name_H-M   'P 1'
#
loop_
_entity.id
_entity.type
_entity.pdbx_description
1 polymer ?
#
loop_
_entity_poly.entity_id
_entity_poly.type
_entity_poly.pdbx_seq_one_letter_code
_entity_poly.pdbx_strand_id
1 'polypeptide(L)'
;SSQHVKVKKIHRHLGSEKQIDIASRLKESRWMNLIRKNKYLFNKCKTYYEKRTHMSYIKNLNQIPVDDDSIFIESFHGKNFSGDPKYIALAIKRQYDHKKIYVSSTNSLVDMEIKRYGFTPVRFGSEKYIKTFRKCKYVFINGNSWDKVYKSSDQIFVQTWHGFPLKKMVNDLNEQHERQQQLEAFIPRMKKWDYILTSSDINTTLLESAFMLNKNPNLKVLEYGAPKNEYLINNNNLQERQQLQLKYMYKIDDDKKYILYCPTWRGNQRKEVTQINLKDLLKYLPENYEIIVKLHPNESHLRTRYNQIDNRIHCYFNELVDIQELYILSECMITDYSSTIFDYIHLNKPVFILQEDEQQYKQSVGFYFDLFEVGDFLKASLNEHMLAKQICSTDYINYSKVVHRLMKQDSSKSSEKLMAEILGEPEYPSSSNCKQQIS
;
A
#
# COMPACT_ATOMS: atom_id res chain seq x y z
N SER A 1 10.23 3.59 20.03
CA SER A 1 11.51 3.57 20.81
C SER A 1 12.49 2.49 20.35
N SER A 2 12.03 1.28 20.01
CA SER A 2 12.92 0.20 19.53
C SER A 2 13.53 0.47 18.14
N GLN A 3 12.81 1.15 17.25
CA GLN A 3 13.30 1.54 15.93
C GLN A 3 14.41 2.61 16.01
N HIS A 4 14.29 3.54 16.93
CA HIS A 4 15.31 4.58 17.15
C HIS A 4 16.65 4.01 17.65
N VAL A 5 16.60 2.95 18.47
CA VAL A 5 17.77 2.25 18.97
C VAL A 5 18.43 1.41 17.86
N LYS A 6 17.65 0.74 17.01
CA LYS A 6 18.15 -0.01 15.86
C LYS A 6 18.84 0.90 14.83
N VAL A 7 18.26 2.06 14.55
CA VAL A 7 18.83 3.06 13.64
C VAL A 7 20.18 3.57 14.15
N LYS A 8 20.31 3.83 15.44
CA LYS A 8 21.61 4.22 16.04
C LYS A 8 22.65 3.11 15.89
N LYS A 9 22.26 1.84 15.96
CA LYS A 9 23.16 0.69 15.79
C LYS A 9 23.63 0.55 14.34
N ILE A 10 22.75 0.77 13.37
CA ILE A 10 23.04 0.73 11.92
C ILE A 10 24.03 1.84 11.55
N HIS A 11 23.81 3.07 12.02
CA HIS A 11 24.74 4.18 11.80
C HIS A 11 26.15 3.92 12.36
N ARG A 12 26.25 3.12 13.42
CA ARG A 12 27.56 2.75 14.00
C ARG A 12 28.33 1.72 13.17
N HIS A 13 27.61 0.81 12.49
CA HIS A 13 28.24 -0.25 11.69
C HIS A 13 28.68 0.19 10.28
N LEU A 14 28.08 1.26 9.75
CA LEU A 14 28.40 1.80 8.44
C LEU A 14 29.50 2.89 8.46
N GLY A 15 29.86 3.38 9.64
CA GLY A 15 31.02 4.26 9.83
C GLY A 15 32.32 3.47 9.86
N SER A 16 33.43 4.05 9.38
CA SER A 16 34.73 3.43 9.51
C SER A 16 35.06 3.21 11.01
N GLU A 17 35.69 2.11 11.36
CA GLU A 17 36.09 1.80 12.74
C GLU A 17 36.85 2.95 13.41
N LYS A 18 37.65 3.70 12.65
CA LYS A 18 38.33 4.91 13.13
C LYS A 18 37.41 6.04 13.55
N GLN A 19 36.27 6.22 12.89
CA GLN A 19 35.30 7.28 13.23
C GLN A 19 34.46 6.90 14.45
N ILE A 20 34.20 5.62 14.66
CA ILE A 20 33.51 5.09 15.84
C ILE A 20 34.37 5.30 17.07
N ASP A 21 35.67 5.05 16.96
CA ASP A 21 36.63 5.22 18.06
C ASP A 21 36.79 6.70 18.48
N ILE A 22 36.85 7.62 17.52
CA ILE A 22 36.87 9.07 17.81
C ILE A 22 35.58 9.52 18.47
N ALA A 23 34.41 9.00 18.04
CA ALA A 23 33.14 9.35 18.63
C ALA A 23 32.94 8.81 20.05
N SER A 24 33.47 7.60 20.34
CA SER A 24 33.44 7.03 21.70
C SER A 24 34.38 7.79 22.64
N ARG A 25 35.58 8.13 22.18
CA ARG A 25 36.55 8.95 22.93
C ARG A 25 36.05 10.37 23.21
N LEU A 26 35.36 10.99 22.23
CA LEU A 26 34.73 12.30 22.43
C LEU A 26 33.58 12.25 23.46
N LYS A 27 32.83 11.14 23.54
CA LYS A 27 31.76 10.96 24.52
C LYS A 27 32.25 10.85 25.96
N GLU A 28 33.45 10.34 26.16
CA GLU A 28 34.03 10.12 27.47
C GLU A 28 34.94 11.29 27.94
N SER A 29 35.14 12.28 27.06
CA SER A 29 36.02 13.39 27.36
C SER A 29 35.40 14.42 28.34
N ARG A 30 36.23 14.98 29.24
CA ARG A 30 35.81 16.10 30.13
C ARG A 30 35.25 17.30 29.36
N TRP A 31 35.64 17.52 28.11
CA TRP A 31 35.13 18.57 27.23
C TRP A 31 33.66 18.37 26.84
N MET A 32 33.22 17.14 26.63
CA MET A 32 31.81 16.87 26.33
C MET A 32 30.90 17.16 27.53
N ASN A 33 31.38 17.02 28.74
CA ASN A 33 30.61 17.38 29.94
C ASN A 33 30.44 18.91 30.09
N LEU A 34 31.44 19.68 29.66
CA LEU A 34 31.33 21.15 29.57
C LEU A 34 30.36 21.60 28.46
N ILE A 35 30.45 20.96 27.30
CA ILE A 35 29.56 21.25 26.14
C ILE A 35 28.10 20.89 26.47
N ARG A 36 27.84 19.81 27.22
CA ARG A 36 26.50 19.42 27.65
C ARG A 36 25.84 20.45 28.57
N LYS A 37 26.63 21.21 29.32
CA LYS A 37 26.10 22.30 30.16
C LYS A 37 25.62 23.52 29.38
N ASN A 38 26.11 23.71 28.14
CA ASN A 38 25.66 24.76 27.25
C ASN A 38 24.77 24.16 26.14
N LYS A 39 23.46 24.32 26.28
CA LYS A 39 22.45 23.75 25.37
C LYS A 39 22.65 24.16 23.89
N TYR A 40 23.11 25.39 23.65
CA TYR A 40 23.37 25.91 22.31
C TYR A 40 24.58 25.22 21.66
N LEU A 41 25.72 25.15 22.37
CA LEU A 41 26.93 24.48 21.92
C LEU A 41 26.69 22.97 21.72
N PHE A 42 25.96 22.36 22.64
CA PHE A 42 25.60 20.94 22.54
C PHE A 42 24.78 20.65 21.28
N ASN A 43 23.76 21.46 21.00
CA ASN A 43 22.94 21.31 19.79
C ASN A 43 23.75 21.53 18.51
N LYS A 44 24.63 22.53 18.50
CA LYS A 44 25.51 22.82 17.33
C LYS A 44 26.51 21.66 17.07
N CYS A 45 27.13 21.13 18.11
CA CYS A 45 28.00 19.97 18.01
C CYS A 45 27.26 18.71 17.60
N LYS A 46 26.06 18.51 18.12
CA LYS A 46 25.18 17.40 17.77
C LYS A 46 24.80 17.46 16.29
N THR A 47 24.35 18.62 15.81
CA THR A 47 23.99 18.83 14.40
C THR A 47 25.18 18.61 13.46
N TYR A 48 26.36 19.13 13.81
CA TYR A 48 27.59 18.92 13.06
C TYR A 48 27.98 17.43 12.98
N TYR A 49 27.91 16.73 14.12
CA TYR A 49 28.21 15.29 14.18
C TYR A 49 27.20 14.47 13.37
N GLU A 50 25.91 14.77 13.49
CA GLU A 50 24.86 14.11 12.72
C GLU A 50 25.05 14.33 11.21
N LYS A 51 25.38 15.55 10.78
CA LYS A 51 25.67 15.86 9.39
C LYS A 51 26.89 15.11 8.85
N ARG A 52 27.97 15.06 9.63
CA ARG A 52 29.20 14.35 9.24
C ARG A 52 28.99 12.84 9.18
N THR A 53 28.27 12.28 10.13
CA THR A 53 27.91 10.86 10.14
C THR A 53 27.02 10.51 8.96
N HIS A 54 26.08 11.37 8.63
CA HIS A 54 25.22 11.20 7.47
C HIS A 54 25.99 11.24 6.15
N MET A 55 26.92 12.18 6.00
CA MET A 55 27.78 12.27 4.80
C MET A 55 28.68 11.02 4.65
N SER A 56 29.24 10.52 5.75
CA SER A 56 30.04 9.29 5.72
C SER A 56 29.19 8.07 5.35
N TYR A 57 27.97 8.02 5.86
CA TYR A 57 26.99 6.98 5.54
C TYR A 57 26.65 6.97 4.05
N ILE A 58 26.31 8.13 3.46
CA ILE A 58 26.01 8.26 2.02
C ILE A 58 27.23 7.86 1.19
N LYS A 59 28.43 8.29 1.56
CA LYS A 59 29.65 7.92 0.87
C LYS A 59 29.87 6.41 0.82
N ASN A 60 29.61 5.71 1.92
CA ASN A 60 29.72 4.26 1.98
C ASN A 60 28.65 3.57 1.13
N LEU A 61 27.42 4.08 1.12
CA LEU A 61 26.35 3.56 0.26
C LEU A 61 26.64 3.78 -1.23
N ASN A 62 27.25 4.91 -1.60
CA ASN A 62 27.64 5.20 -2.97
C ASN A 62 28.70 4.21 -3.52
N GLN A 63 29.46 3.57 -2.66
CA GLN A 63 30.44 2.54 -3.06
C GLN A 63 29.77 1.22 -3.46
N ILE A 64 28.51 0.99 -3.10
CA ILE A 64 27.76 -0.20 -3.52
C ILE A 64 27.35 -0.01 -4.98
N PRO A 65 27.80 -0.88 -5.91
CA PRO A 65 27.42 -0.77 -7.30
C PRO A 65 25.93 -1.07 -7.48
N VAL A 66 25.28 -0.35 -8.41
CA VAL A 66 23.91 -0.64 -8.81
C VAL A 66 23.91 -1.86 -9.72
N ASP A 67 23.03 -2.80 -9.43
CA ASP A 67 22.79 -3.99 -10.24
C ASP A 67 21.54 -3.75 -11.11
N ASP A 68 21.73 -3.68 -12.41
CA ASP A 68 20.65 -3.42 -13.38
C ASP A 68 19.57 -4.52 -13.40
N ASP A 69 19.89 -5.71 -12.89
CA ASP A 69 18.97 -6.84 -12.81
C ASP A 69 18.25 -6.96 -11.46
N SER A 70 18.57 -6.08 -10.52
CA SER A 70 17.94 -6.10 -9.20
C SER A 70 16.81 -5.08 -9.07
N ILE A 71 15.70 -5.55 -8.50
CA ILE A 71 14.46 -4.79 -8.33
C ILE A 71 14.03 -4.83 -6.86
N PHE A 72 13.73 -3.66 -6.33
CA PHE A 72 13.23 -3.48 -4.97
C PHE A 72 11.72 -3.19 -5.00
N ILE A 73 10.95 -3.97 -4.25
CA ILE A 73 9.50 -3.87 -4.14
C ILE A 73 9.11 -3.58 -2.69
N GLU A 74 8.27 -2.58 -2.47
CA GLU A 74 7.71 -2.33 -1.15
C GLU A 74 6.23 -1.97 -1.23
N SER A 75 5.40 -2.72 -0.54
CA SER A 75 3.98 -2.43 -0.35
C SER A 75 3.72 -2.08 1.12
N PHE A 76 3.05 -0.97 1.36
CA PHE A 76 2.58 -0.56 2.69
C PHE A 76 3.66 -0.70 3.78
N HIS A 77 4.85 -0.18 3.51
CA HIS A 77 6.03 -0.22 4.42
C HIS A 77 6.46 -1.64 4.82
N GLY A 78 6.23 -2.62 3.96
CA GLY A 78 6.55 -4.02 4.21
C GLY A 78 5.56 -4.74 5.13
N LYS A 79 4.42 -4.15 5.44
CA LYS A 79 3.41 -4.73 6.34
C LYS A 79 2.59 -5.84 5.71
N ASN A 80 2.50 -5.86 4.39
CA ASN A 80 1.95 -6.96 3.61
C ASN A 80 2.53 -6.97 2.19
N PHE A 81 2.19 -7.98 1.40
CA PHE A 81 2.58 -8.07 0.00
C PHE A 81 1.33 -7.99 -0.88
N SER A 82 1.03 -6.78 -1.34
CA SER A 82 -0.20 -6.46 -2.08
C SER A 82 -0.08 -5.18 -2.89
N GLY A 83 -1.18 -4.70 -3.46
CA GLY A 83 -1.24 -3.45 -4.21
C GLY A 83 -0.44 -3.49 -5.51
N ASP A 84 -0.27 -2.34 -6.15
CA ASP A 84 0.46 -2.23 -7.41
C ASP A 84 1.87 -2.85 -7.37
N PRO A 85 2.67 -2.69 -6.29
CA PRO A 85 3.99 -3.31 -6.24
C PRO A 85 3.98 -4.83 -6.38
N LYS A 86 3.01 -5.52 -5.78
CA LYS A 86 2.85 -6.98 -5.95
C LYS A 86 2.62 -7.35 -7.41
N TYR A 87 1.67 -6.68 -8.08
CA TYR A 87 1.30 -7.01 -9.45
C TYR A 87 2.39 -6.61 -10.45
N ILE A 88 3.14 -5.56 -10.15
CA ILE A 88 4.37 -5.21 -10.87
C ILE A 88 5.42 -6.33 -10.72
N ALA A 89 5.67 -6.80 -9.50
CA ALA A 89 6.62 -7.90 -9.25
C ALA A 89 6.23 -9.17 -10.01
N LEU A 90 4.94 -9.51 -10.03
CA LEU A 90 4.42 -10.66 -10.78
C LEU A 90 4.57 -10.49 -12.31
N ALA A 91 4.32 -9.28 -12.82
CA ALA A 91 4.51 -8.96 -14.24
C ALA A 91 5.99 -9.06 -14.64
N ILE A 92 6.89 -8.54 -13.81
CA ILE A 92 8.35 -8.65 -14.04
C ILE A 92 8.79 -10.11 -14.07
N LYS A 93 8.31 -10.91 -13.12
CA LYS A 93 8.61 -12.36 -13.10
C LYS A 93 8.20 -13.08 -14.37
N ARG A 94 7.05 -12.72 -14.95
CA ARG A 94 6.55 -13.34 -16.19
C ARG A 94 7.31 -12.94 -17.45
N GLN A 95 7.74 -11.68 -17.53
CA GLN A 95 8.25 -11.08 -18.77
C GLN A 95 9.76 -10.83 -18.74
N TYR A 96 10.35 -10.75 -17.56
CA TYR A 96 11.77 -10.43 -17.30
C TYR A 96 12.31 -11.40 -16.26
N ASP A 97 12.29 -12.69 -16.56
CA ASP A 97 12.55 -13.79 -15.62
C ASP A 97 13.97 -13.80 -15.03
N HIS A 98 14.93 -13.13 -15.70
CA HIS A 98 16.31 -12.96 -15.23
C HIS A 98 16.45 -11.92 -14.10
N LYS A 99 15.43 -11.07 -13.87
CA LYS A 99 15.47 -10.06 -12.82
C LYS A 99 15.38 -10.67 -11.41
N LYS A 100 16.16 -10.13 -10.49
CA LYS A 100 16.16 -10.50 -9.08
C LYS A 100 15.24 -9.56 -8.33
N ILE A 101 14.23 -10.11 -7.67
CA ILE A 101 13.18 -9.32 -7.01
C ILE A 101 13.31 -9.48 -5.50
N TYR A 102 13.55 -8.35 -4.82
CA TYR A 102 13.61 -8.23 -3.37
C TYR A 102 12.38 -7.47 -2.87
N VAL A 103 11.71 -8.02 -1.85
CA VAL A 103 10.46 -7.46 -1.34
C VAL A 103 10.60 -7.12 0.14
N SER A 104 10.25 -5.90 0.49
CA SER A 104 10.23 -5.41 1.87
C SER A 104 9.24 -6.18 2.73
N SER A 105 9.68 -6.58 3.93
CA SER A 105 8.91 -7.38 4.87
C SER A 105 9.16 -6.96 6.31
N THR A 106 8.10 -6.79 7.10
CA THR A 106 8.21 -6.42 8.51
C THR A 106 8.32 -7.61 9.46
N ASN A 107 7.85 -8.80 9.05
CA ASN A 107 7.83 -9.97 9.92
C ASN A 107 7.80 -11.29 9.12
N SER A 108 7.82 -12.41 9.84
CA SER A 108 7.83 -13.75 9.25
C SER A 108 6.56 -14.13 8.49
N LEU A 109 5.40 -13.57 8.83
CA LEU A 109 4.15 -13.83 8.09
C LEU A 109 4.21 -13.20 6.70
N VAL A 110 4.70 -11.97 6.60
CA VAL A 110 4.93 -11.31 5.30
C VAL A 110 5.99 -12.06 4.49
N ASP A 111 7.06 -12.54 5.15
CA ASP A 111 8.08 -13.37 4.49
C ASP A 111 7.45 -14.61 3.83
N MET A 112 6.51 -15.26 4.49
CA MET A 112 5.82 -16.44 3.94
C MET A 112 5.06 -16.09 2.66
N GLU A 113 4.31 -14.99 2.65
CA GLU A 113 3.59 -14.53 1.45
C GLU A 113 4.55 -14.20 0.30
N ILE A 114 5.63 -13.49 0.58
CA ILE A 114 6.65 -13.15 -0.42
C ILE A 114 7.29 -14.41 -1.04
N LYS A 115 7.68 -15.36 -0.20
CA LYS A 115 8.29 -16.62 -0.62
C LYS A 115 7.34 -17.52 -1.40
N ARG A 116 6.04 -17.44 -1.14
CA ARG A 116 5.00 -18.17 -1.91
C ARG A 116 5.11 -17.89 -3.40
N TYR A 117 5.45 -16.66 -3.78
CA TYR A 117 5.62 -16.24 -5.17
C TYR A 117 7.04 -16.39 -5.71
N GLY A 118 7.97 -16.91 -4.90
CA GLY A 118 9.36 -17.14 -5.29
C GLY A 118 10.26 -15.91 -5.16
N PHE A 119 9.84 -14.87 -4.44
CA PHE A 119 10.63 -13.66 -4.21
C PHE A 119 11.44 -13.73 -2.92
N THR A 120 12.41 -12.83 -2.80
CA THR A 120 13.31 -12.75 -1.65
C THR A 120 12.87 -11.65 -0.68
N PRO A 121 12.43 -11.99 0.54
CA PRO A 121 12.08 -10.98 1.54
C PRO A 121 13.31 -10.29 2.11
N VAL A 122 13.19 -8.99 2.36
CA VAL A 122 14.21 -8.17 3.01
C VAL A 122 13.57 -7.44 4.20
N ARG A 123 14.13 -7.64 5.40
CA ARG A 123 13.54 -7.09 6.63
C ARG A 123 13.60 -5.58 6.65
N PHE A 124 12.41 -4.94 6.71
CA PHE A 124 12.27 -3.49 6.81
C PHE A 124 13.09 -2.93 7.99
N GLY A 125 13.83 -1.86 7.74
CA GLY A 125 14.61 -1.17 8.76
C GLY A 125 15.93 -1.85 9.16
N SER A 126 16.32 -2.94 8.49
CA SER A 126 17.60 -3.60 8.70
C SER A 126 18.74 -2.96 7.87
N GLU A 127 19.97 -3.27 8.20
CA GLU A 127 21.14 -2.90 7.38
C GLU A 127 21.05 -3.51 5.98
N LYS A 128 20.64 -4.77 5.90
CA LYS A 128 20.43 -5.48 4.63
C LYS A 128 19.37 -4.77 3.76
N TYR A 129 18.30 -4.24 4.37
CA TYR A 129 17.28 -3.46 3.67
C TYR A 129 17.88 -2.22 3.00
N ILE A 130 18.68 -1.46 3.73
CA ILE A 130 19.32 -0.23 3.23
C ILE A 130 20.28 -0.54 2.07
N LYS A 131 21.11 -1.57 2.23
CA LYS A 131 22.07 -2.01 1.20
C LYS A 131 21.37 -2.57 -0.04
N THR A 132 20.31 -3.34 0.15
CA THR A 132 19.50 -3.90 -0.95
C THR A 132 18.79 -2.79 -1.72
N PHE A 133 18.18 -1.82 -1.02
CA PHE A 133 17.58 -0.66 -1.66
C PHE A 133 18.59 0.07 -2.55
N ARG A 134 19.78 0.35 -2.02
CA ARG A 134 20.83 1.05 -2.77
C ARG A 134 21.35 0.28 -3.97
N LYS A 135 21.43 -1.05 -3.87
CA LYS A 135 21.89 -1.94 -4.92
C LYS A 135 20.92 -2.04 -6.10
N CYS A 136 19.62 -1.98 -5.85
CA CYS A 136 18.61 -2.20 -6.86
C CYS A 136 18.50 -1.04 -7.85
N LYS A 137 18.62 -1.31 -9.14
CA LYS A 137 18.42 -0.32 -10.21
C LYS A 137 17.02 0.27 -10.18
N TYR A 138 16.02 -0.58 -9.97
CA TYR A 138 14.61 -0.20 -10.01
C TYR A 138 13.97 -0.38 -8.64
N VAL A 139 13.22 0.64 -8.23
CA VAL A 139 12.51 0.67 -6.95
C VAL A 139 11.05 1.00 -7.23
N PHE A 140 10.13 0.12 -6.78
CA PHE A 140 8.69 0.32 -6.88
C PHE A 140 8.07 0.31 -5.49
N ILE A 141 7.50 1.43 -5.09
CA ILE A 141 6.92 1.63 -3.75
C ILE A 141 5.55 2.31 -3.88
N ASN A 142 4.58 1.90 -3.05
CA ASN A 142 3.23 2.47 -3.03
C ASN A 142 2.94 3.39 -1.85
N GLY A 143 3.92 3.74 -1.08
CA GLY A 143 3.82 4.65 0.06
C GLY A 143 5.07 5.50 0.22
N ASN A 144 5.21 6.14 1.36
CA ASN A 144 6.41 6.90 1.66
C ASN A 144 7.61 5.96 1.86
N SER A 145 8.74 6.27 1.23
CA SER A 145 9.98 5.55 1.49
C SER A 145 10.50 5.86 2.90
N TRP A 146 11.24 4.91 3.47
CA TRP A 146 11.91 5.14 4.74
C TRP A 146 12.96 6.25 4.61
N ASP A 147 12.97 7.22 5.53
CA ASP A 147 13.86 8.40 5.45
C ASP A 147 15.35 8.06 5.52
N LYS A 148 15.70 6.84 5.93
CA LYS A 148 17.09 6.37 6.05
C LYS A 148 17.65 5.73 4.78
N VAL A 149 16.82 5.48 3.76
CA VAL A 149 17.34 4.98 2.49
C VAL A 149 18.01 6.07 1.68
N TYR A 150 19.00 5.69 0.91
CA TYR A 150 19.67 6.55 -0.03
C TYR A 150 19.35 6.12 -1.46
N LYS A 151 18.71 7.00 -2.20
CA LYS A 151 18.43 6.84 -3.63
C LYS A 151 19.42 7.68 -4.42
N SER A 152 20.23 7.01 -5.23
CA SER A 152 21.20 7.67 -6.09
C SER A 152 20.61 8.04 -7.46
N SER A 153 21.34 8.89 -8.22
CA SER A 153 20.90 9.33 -9.55
C SER A 153 20.90 8.20 -10.60
N ASP A 154 21.64 7.12 -10.36
CA ASP A 154 21.68 5.94 -11.23
C ASP A 154 20.60 4.90 -10.93
N GLN A 155 19.75 5.16 -9.95
CA GLN A 155 18.56 4.36 -9.63
C GLN A 155 17.30 5.00 -10.19
N ILE A 156 16.30 4.18 -10.49
CA ILE A 156 14.98 4.62 -10.95
C ILE A 156 13.95 4.30 -9.87
N PHE A 157 13.31 5.33 -9.33
CA PHE A 157 12.27 5.23 -8.31
C PHE A 157 10.91 5.48 -8.94
N VAL A 158 10.05 4.47 -8.92
CA VAL A 158 8.67 4.54 -9.39
C VAL A 158 7.73 4.53 -8.19
N GLN A 159 7.03 5.63 -7.96
CA GLN A 159 5.96 5.73 -7.00
C GLN A 159 4.65 5.30 -7.66
N THR A 160 4.02 4.26 -7.14
CA THR A 160 2.72 3.83 -7.65
C THR A 160 1.55 4.47 -6.92
N TRP A 161 1.81 4.98 -5.72
CA TRP A 161 0.79 5.27 -4.72
C TRP A 161 -0.10 4.04 -4.45
N HIS A 162 -1.23 4.21 -3.79
CA HIS A 162 -2.01 3.05 -3.35
C HIS A 162 -3.50 3.15 -3.67
N GLY A 163 -3.87 3.94 -4.67
CA GLY A 163 -5.21 4.00 -5.21
C GLY A 163 -5.71 5.41 -5.48
N PHE A 164 -6.87 5.49 -6.12
CA PHE A 164 -7.57 6.75 -6.37
C PHE A 164 -8.07 7.32 -5.03
N PRO A 165 -7.80 8.59 -4.70
CA PRO A 165 -8.09 9.11 -3.37
C PRO A 165 -9.54 9.58 -3.22
N LEU A 166 -10.19 9.22 -2.12
CA LEU A 166 -11.44 9.81 -1.67
C LEU A 166 -11.18 10.99 -0.72
N LYS A 167 -10.28 10.80 0.23
CA LYS A 167 -9.95 11.78 1.28
C LYS A 167 -8.88 12.74 0.79
N LYS A 168 -8.99 14.00 1.20
CA LYS A 168 -7.96 15.00 0.93
C LYS A 168 -6.65 14.62 1.61
N MET A 169 -5.54 14.88 0.93
CA MET A 169 -4.21 14.47 1.35
C MET A 169 -3.23 15.64 1.36
N VAL A 170 -2.31 15.62 2.27
CA VAL A 170 -1.11 16.46 2.38
C VAL A 170 -1.41 17.96 2.15
N ASN A 171 -1.09 18.50 0.96
CA ASN A 171 -1.29 19.93 0.65
C ASN A 171 -2.76 20.32 0.51
N ASP A 172 -3.67 19.38 0.31
CA ASP A 172 -5.10 19.63 0.16
C ASP A 172 -5.88 19.51 1.47
N LEU A 173 -5.22 19.19 2.58
CA LEU A 173 -5.83 19.13 3.91
C LEU A 173 -6.45 20.48 4.29
N ASN A 174 -7.61 20.44 4.94
CA ASN A 174 -8.35 21.64 5.31
C ASN A 174 -7.66 22.45 6.40
N GLU A 175 -7.02 21.79 7.38
CA GLU A 175 -6.38 22.43 8.51
C GLU A 175 -4.95 22.85 8.15
N GLN A 176 -4.65 24.15 8.27
CA GLN A 176 -3.42 24.77 7.80
C GLN A 176 -2.16 24.23 8.51
N HIS A 177 -2.22 24.05 9.81
CA HIS A 177 -1.05 23.59 10.59
C HIS A 177 -0.70 22.14 10.24
N GLU A 178 -1.70 21.26 10.16
CA GLU A 178 -1.53 19.86 9.76
C GLU A 178 -1.00 19.75 8.34
N ARG A 179 -1.56 20.54 7.42
CA ARG A 179 -1.10 20.61 6.01
C ARG A 179 0.37 20.98 5.93
N GLN A 180 0.81 22.01 6.64
CA GLN A 180 2.17 22.48 6.65
C GLN A 180 3.14 21.46 7.25
N GLN A 181 2.74 20.84 8.35
CA GLN A 181 3.51 19.77 9.01
C GLN A 181 3.70 18.54 8.11
N GLN A 182 2.64 18.11 7.44
CA GLN A 182 2.71 16.98 6.51
C GLN A 182 3.56 17.29 5.30
N LEU A 183 3.48 18.50 4.72
CA LEU A 183 4.30 18.92 3.60
C LEU A 183 5.79 18.90 3.91
N GLU A 184 6.20 19.41 5.06
CA GLU A 184 7.61 19.41 5.49
C GLU A 184 8.22 18.02 5.51
N ALA A 185 7.47 17.01 5.95
CA ALA A 185 7.91 15.63 5.96
C ALA A 185 7.81 14.96 4.57
N PHE A 186 6.83 15.33 3.79
CA PHE A 186 6.49 14.68 2.52
C PHE A 186 7.39 15.10 1.35
N ILE A 187 7.66 16.39 1.20
CA ILE A 187 8.40 16.92 0.04
C ILE A 187 9.79 16.28 -0.12
N PRO A 188 10.61 16.10 0.92
CA PRO A 188 11.91 15.42 0.77
C PRO A 188 11.80 13.98 0.25
N ARG A 189 10.74 13.26 0.63
CA ARG A 189 10.46 11.90 0.14
C ARG A 189 10.02 11.92 -1.30
N MET A 190 9.12 12.82 -1.68
CA MET A 190 8.61 13.01 -3.03
C MET A 190 9.73 13.40 -4.02
N LYS A 191 10.72 14.16 -3.60
CA LYS A 191 11.86 14.53 -4.42
C LYS A 191 12.77 13.37 -4.82
N LYS A 192 12.62 12.21 -4.21
CA LYS A 192 13.34 10.97 -4.59
C LYS A 192 12.67 10.24 -5.76
N TRP A 193 11.44 10.56 -6.10
CA TRP A 193 10.69 9.88 -7.16
C TRP A 193 11.14 10.33 -8.54
N ASP A 194 11.32 9.39 -9.46
CA ASP A 194 11.56 9.65 -10.88
C ASP A 194 10.28 9.56 -11.70
N TYR A 195 9.36 8.68 -11.28
CA TYR A 195 8.05 8.46 -11.90
C TYR A 195 6.97 8.35 -10.85
N ILE A 196 5.76 8.80 -11.21
CA ILE A 196 4.53 8.51 -10.47
C ILE A 196 3.48 7.94 -11.41
N LEU A 197 2.83 6.87 -10.98
CA LEU A 197 1.78 6.18 -11.74
C LEU A 197 0.42 6.75 -11.38
N THR A 198 -0.39 7.04 -12.40
CA THR A 198 -1.77 7.50 -12.23
C THR A 198 -2.72 6.76 -13.15
N SER A 199 -4.03 6.85 -12.88
CA SER A 199 -5.07 6.15 -13.62
C SER A 199 -5.90 7.06 -14.56
N SER A 200 -5.70 8.37 -14.50
CA SER A 200 -6.46 9.34 -15.32
C SER A 200 -5.85 10.74 -15.21
N ASP A 201 -6.33 11.66 -16.05
CA ASP A 201 -6.05 13.08 -15.95
C ASP A 201 -6.56 13.68 -14.62
N ILE A 202 -7.76 13.30 -14.18
CA ILE A 202 -8.30 13.72 -12.88
C ILE A 202 -7.40 13.22 -11.75
N ASN A 203 -6.99 11.97 -11.78
CA ASN A 203 -6.08 11.39 -10.79
C ASN A 203 -4.75 12.15 -10.76
N THR A 204 -4.18 12.42 -11.92
CA THR A 204 -2.95 13.22 -12.05
C THR A 204 -3.10 14.61 -11.42
N THR A 205 -4.18 15.32 -11.75
CA THR A 205 -4.45 16.65 -11.21
C THR A 205 -4.56 16.66 -9.70
N LEU A 206 -5.25 15.67 -9.12
CA LEU A 206 -5.35 15.52 -7.67
C LEU A 206 -4.00 15.27 -7.00
N LEU A 207 -3.17 14.40 -7.57
CA LEU A 207 -1.86 14.10 -7.01
C LEU A 207 -0.87 15.26 -7.19
N GLU A 208 -0.93 15.99 -8.29
CA GLU A 208 -0.14 17.20 -8.51
C GLU A 208 -0.40 18.24 -7.43
N SER A 209 -1.67 18.46 -7.07
CA SER A 209 -2.07 19.38 -6.01
C SER A 209 -1.68 18.85 -4.62
N ALA A 210 -2.09 17.62 -4.28
CA ALA A 210 -1.88 17.04 -2.97
C ALA A 210 -0.40 16.92 -2.61
N PHE A 211 0.43 16.55 -3.56
CA PHE A 211 1.84 16.23 -3.35
C PHE A 211 2.80 17.34 -3.78
N MET A 212 2.27 18.42 -4.31
CA MET A 212 3.06 19.52 -4.87
C MET A 212 4.14 19.02 -5.84
N LEU A 213 3.74 18.22 -6.84
CA LEU A 213 4.66 17.55 -7.77
C LEU A 213 5.55 18.52 -8.55
N ASN A 214 5.13 19.78 -8.70
CA ASN A 214 5.93 20.84 -9.30
C ASN A 214 7.24 21.15 -8.53
N LYS A 215 7.34 20.73 -7.26
CA LYS A 215 8.59 20.82 -6.48
C LYS A 215 9.63 19.77 -6.88
N ASN A 216 9.28 18.84 -7.76
CA ASN A 216 10.17 17.85 -8.36
C ASN A 216 10.08 17.93 -9.89
N PRO A 217 10.77 18.88 -10.54
CA PRO A 217 10.58 19.17 -11.96
C PRO A 217 11.03 18.05 -12.90
N ASN A 218 11.84 17.11 -12.42
CA ASN A 218 12.30 15.95 -13.20
C ASN A 218 11.35 14.75 -13.10
N LEU A 219 10.35 14.82 -12.23
CA LEU A 219 9.35 13.76 -12.07
C LEU A 219 8.48 13.64 -13.32
N LYS A 220 8.32 12.43 -13.82
CA LYS A 220 7.43 12.13 -14.93
C LYS A 220 6.18 11.41 -14.44
N VAL A 221 5.02 11.84 -14.90
CA VAL A 221 3.74 11.20 -14.63
C VAL A 221 3.46 10.17 -15.71
N LEU A 222 3.15 8.93 -15.30
CA LEU A 222 2.75 7.83 -16.18
C LEU A 222 1.26 7.54 -15.96
N GLU A 223 0.41 8.04 -16.85
CA GLU A 223 -1.04 7.76 -16.85
C GLU A 223 -1.32 6.42 -17.53
N TYR A 224 -0.81 5.32 -16.99
CA TYR A 224 -0.94 3.99 -17.61
C TYR A 224 -1.93 3.09 -16.90
N GLY A 225 -2.54 3.56 -15.81
CA GLY A 225 -3.45 2.77 -14.99
C GLY A 225 -2.74 1.92 -13.94
N ALA A 226 -3.53 1.32 -13.07
CA ALA A 226 -3.06 0.57 -11.91
C ALA A 226 -2.93 -0.93 -12.22
N PRO A 227 -1.72 -1.53 -12.09
CA PRO A 227 -1.53 -2.97 -12.26
C PRO A 227 -2.41 -3.84 -11.35
N LYS A 228 -2.72 -3.38 -10.14
CA LYS A 228 -3.65 -4.08 -9.24
C LYS A 228 -5.07 -4.17 -9.81
N ASN A 229 -5.53 -3.18 -10.55
CA ASN A 229 -6.84 -3.18 -11.20
C ASN A 229 -6.84 -3.94 -12.52
N GLU A 230 -5.70 -4.03 -13.21
CA GLU A 230 -5.49 -5.00 -14.30
C GLU A 230 -5.78 -6.43 -13.84
N TYR A 231 -5.29 -6.79 -12.65
CA TYR A 231 -5.61 -8.09 -12.04
C TYR A 231 -7.11 -8.30 -11.88
N LEU A 232 -7.86 -7.31 -11.39
CA LEU A 232 -9.31 -7.39 -11.25
C LEU A 232 -10.00 -7.55 -12.60
N ILE A 233 -9.61 -6.78 -13.59
CA ILE A 233 -10.19 -6.81 -14.94
C ILE A 233 -9.96 -8.18 -15.61
N ASN A 234 -8.76 -8.76 -15.46
CA ASN A 234 -8.38 -10.00 -16.12
C ASN A 234 -8.83 -11.26 -15.38
N ASN A 235 -9.14 -11.18 -14.09
CA ASN A 235 -9.36 -12.36 -13.23
C ASN A 235 -10.72 -12.38 -12.53
N ASN A 236 -11.67 -11.57 -12.98
CA ASN A 236 -13.04 -11.62 -12.48
C ASN A 236 -13.79 -12.81 -13.10
N ASN A 237 -13.43 -14.02 -12.70
CA ASN A 237 -13.97 -15.27 -13.24
C ASN A 237 -14.04 -16.36 -12.17
N LEU A 238 -14.78 -17.43 -12.47
CA LEU A 238 -15.00 -18.55 -11.56
C LEU A 238 -13.70 -19.29 -11.23
N GLN A 239 -12.81 -19.47 -12.18
CA GLN A 239 -11.55 -20.18 -11.97
C GLN A 239 -10.68 -19.49 -10.91
N GLU A 240 -10.50 -18.17 -11.03
CA GLU A 240 -9.74 -17.41 -10.04
C GLU A 240 -10.43 -17.41 -8.67
N ARG A 241 -11.75 -17.24 -8.66
CA ARG A 241 -12.53 -17.29 -7.41
C ARG A 241 -12.33 -18.63 -6.67
N GLN A 242 -12.34 -19.75 -7.38
CA GLN A 242 -12.10 -21.08 -6.79
C GLN A 242 -10.68 -21.21 -6.23
N GLN A 243 -9.66 -20.71 -6.94
CA GLN A 243 -8.29 -20.68 -6.43
C GLN A 243 -8.17 -19.85 -5.16
N LEU A 244 -8.86 -18.73 -5.08
CA LEU A 244 -8.90 -17.88 -3.90
C LEU A 244 -9.67 -18.52 -2.74
N GLN A 245 -10.73 -19.28 -3.02
CA GLN A 245 -11.37 -20.09 -1.99
C GLN A 245 -10.41 -21.13 -1.39
N LEU A 246 -9.60 -21.80 -2.22
CA LEU A 246 -8.55 -22.70 -1.70
C LEU A 246 -7.54 -21.97 -0.83
N LYS A 247 -7.13 -20.76 -1.23
CA LYS A 247 -6.18 -19.96 -0.45
C LYS A 247 -6.74 -19.53 0.91
N TYR A 248 -7.97 -18.98 0.92
CA TYR A 248 -8.55 -18.33 2.11
C TYR A 248 -9.48 -19.24 2.92
N MET A 249 -10.17 -20.18 2.27
CA MET A 249 -11.19 -21.02 2.87
C MET A 249 -10.82 -22.52 2.92
N TYR A 250 -9.71 -22.90 2.28
CA TYR A 250 -9.17 -24.27 2.21
C TYR A 250 -10.04 -25.28 1.46
N LYS A 251 -11.12 -24.83 0.83
CA LYS A 251 -11.99 -25.67 0.01
C LYS A 251 -12.73 -24.85 -1.04
N ILE A 252 -13.14 -25.52 -2.12
CA ILE A 252 -14.02 -24.95 -3.14
C ILE A 252 -15.47 -25.29 -2.78
N ASP A 253 -16.32 -24.26 -2.78
CA ASP A 253 -17.77 -24.34 -2.61
C ASP A 253 -18.41 -23.21 -3.42
N ASP A 254 -18.95 -23.56 -4.60
CA ASP A 254 -19.50 -22.57 -5.51
C ASP A 254 -20.83 -21.96 -5.04
N ASP A 255 -21.50 -22.59 -4.07
CA ASP A 255 -22.74 -22.09 -3.48
C ASP A 255 -22.50 -21.01 -2.42
N LYS A 256 -21.29 -20.89 -1.89
CA LYS A 256 -20.95 -19.86 -0.91
C LYS A 256 -20.91 -18.48 -1.53
N LYS A 257 -21.45 -17.50 -0.78
CA LYS A 257 -21.41 -16.08 -1.11
C LYS A 257 -20.77 -15.31 0.02
N TYR A 258 -19.81 -14.43 -0.33
CA TYR A 258 -19.05 -13.68 0.66
C TYR A 258 -19.38 -12.19 0.57
N ILE A 259 -19.64 -11.59 1.72
CA ILE A 259 -19.76 -10.13 1.88
C ILE A 259 -18.44 -9.63 2.40
N LEU A 260 -17.82 -8.67 1.71
CA LEU A 260 -16.60 -8.02 2.17
C LEU A 260 -16.97 -6.79 3.01
N TYR A 261 -16.64 -6.83 4.29
CA TYR A 261 -16.83 -5.71 5.21
C TYR A 261 -15.50 -5.01 5.48
N CYS A 262 -15.40 -3.75 5.07
CA CYS A 262 -14.20 -2.93 5.18
C CYS A 262 -14.47 -1.69 6.05
N PRO A 263 -14.45 -1.80 7.38
CA PRO A 263 -14.64 -0.64 8.24
C PRO A 263 -13.44 0.29 8.18
N THR A 264 -13.70 1.60 8.10
CA THR A 264 -12.64 2.61 8.16
C THR A 264 -12.17 2.83 9.61
N TRP A 265 -10.87 3.01 9.78
CA TRP A 265 -10.28 3.33 11.06
C TRP A 265 -10.80 4.68 11.61
N ARG A 266 -11.16 4.70 12.90
CA ARG A 266 -11.67 5.88 13.62
C ARG A 266 -10.69 6.41 14.68
N GLY A 267 -9.43 6.05 14.59
CA GLY A 267 -8.46 6.35 15.65
C GLY A 267 -8.76 5.58 16.94
N ASN A 268 -8.39 6.14 18.08
CA ASN A 268 -8.64 5.52 19.38
C ASN A 268 -10.09 5.70 19.88
N GLN A 269 -10.97 6.23 19.04
CA GLN A 269 -12.36 6.57 19.42
C GLN A 269 -13.34 5.40 19.25
N ARG A 270 -12.96 4.33 18.54
CA ARG A 270 -13.83 3.17 18.34
C ARG A 270 -13.93 2.35 19.63
N LYS A 271 -15.09 2.39 20.27
CA LYS A 271 -15.40 1.61 21.47
C LYS A 271 -15.98 0.23 21.13
N GLU A 272 -16.69 0.14 20.01
CA GLU A 272 -17.33 -1.09 19.55
C GLU A 272 -16.57 -1.72 18.39
N VAL A 273 -16.71 -3.05 18.23
CA VAL A 273 -16.05 -3.79 17.17
C VAL A 273 -16.57 -3.38 15.79
N THR A 274 -17.87 -3.14 15.68
CA THR A 274 -18.53 -2.77 14.42
C THR A 274 -19.71 -1.82 14.65
N GLN A 275 -20.06 -1.03 13.65
CA GLN A 275 -21.22 -0.14 13.64
C GLN A 275 -22.55 -0.89 13.43
N ILE A 276 -22.51 -2.07 12.80
CA ILE A 276 -23.66 -2.95 12.58
C ILE A 276 -23.45 -4.27 13.33
N ASN A 277 -24.55 -4.90 13.73
CA ASN A 277 -24.49 -6.20 14.37
C ASN A 277 -24.35 -7.30 13.31
N LEU A 278 -23.14 -7.78 13.09
CA LEU A 278 -22.84 -8.78 12.06
C LEU A 278 -23.51 -10.14 12.32
N LYS A 279 -23.71 -10.50 13.58
CA LYS A 279 -24.44 -11.72 13.96
C LYS A 279 -25.90 -11.64 13.56
N ASP A 280 -26.55 -10.51 13.81
CA ASP A 280 -27.93 -10.27 13.39
C ASP A 280 -28.05 -10.19 11.87
N LEU A 281 -27.10 -9.55 11.19
CA LEU A 281 -27.07 -9.54 9.72
C LEU A 281 -27.05 -10.97 9.17
N LEU A 282 -26.19 -11.83 9.67
CA LEU A 282 -26.11 -13.24 9.25
C LEU A 282 -27.40 -14.01 9.53
N LYS A 283 -28.11 -13.67 10.61
CA LYS A 283 -29.41 -14.28 10.94
C LYS A 283 -30.46 -14.04 9.87
N TYR A 284 -30.44 -12.88 9.24
CA TYR A 284 -31.40 -12.48 8.19
C TYR A 284 -30.96 -12.83 6.77
N LEU A 285 -29.72 -13.29 6.60
CA LEU A 285 -29.18 -13.76 5.33
C LEU A 285 -29.38 -15.27 5.15
N PRO A 286 -29.45 -15.77 3.91
CA PRO A 286 -29.36 -17.20 3.65
C PRO A 286 -28.09 -17.85 4.27
N GLU A 287 -28.17 -19.12 4.62
CA GLU A 287 -27.09 -19.84 5.32
C GLU A 287 -25.78 -19.92 4.51
N ASN A 288 -25.86 -19.80 3.20
CA ASN A 288 -24.69 -19.84 2.33
C ASN A 288 -23.89 -18.51 2.29
N TYR A 289 -24.38 -17.47 2.94
CA TYR A 289 -23.64 -16.20 3.08
C TYR A 289 -22.67 -16.28 4.24
N GLU A 290 -21.46 -15.79 3.99
CA GLU A 290 -20.40 -15.59 4.98
C GLU A 290 -19.83 -14.17 4.85
N ILE A 291 -19.19 -13.68 5.90
CA ILE A 291 -18.63 -12.34 5.93
C ILE A 291 -17.11 -12.41 6.05
N ILE A 292 -16.40 -11.71 5.18
CA ILE A 292 -14.97 -11.49 5.28
C ILE A 292 -14.73 -10.07 5.76
N VAL A 293 -14.03 -9.91 6.89
CA VAL A 293 -13.70 -8.61 7.46
C VAL A 293 -12.27 -8.25 7.11
N LYS A 294 -12.06 -7.12 6.45
CA LYS A 294 -10.74 -6.55 6.19
C LYS A 294 -10.54 -5.33 7.07
N LEU A 295 -9.72 -5.47 8.11
CA LEU A 295 -9.41 -4.40 9.05
C LEU A 295 -8.33 -3.46 8.51
N HIS A 296 -8.41 -2.21 8.93
CA HIS A 296 -7.26 -1.30 8.86
C HIS A 296 -6.12 -1.85 9.74
N PRO A 297 -4.84 -1.73 9.32
CA PRO A 297 -3.70 -2.24 10.11
C PRO A 297 -3.66 -1.75 11.56
N ASN A 298 -4.15 -0.53 11.82
CA ASN A 298 -4.22 0.05 13.17
C ASN A 298 -5.30 -0.61 14.06
N GLU A 299 -6.21 -1.38 13.50
CA GLU A 299 -7.27 -2.12 14.21
C GLU A 299 -7.05 -3.64 14.19
N SER A 300 -5.87 -4.12 13.81
CA SER A 300 -5.55 -5.55 13.72
C SER A 300 -5.74 -6.31 15.03
N HIS A 301 -5.67 -5.63 16.17
CA HIS A 301 -5.97 -6.19 17.49
C HIS A 301 -7.43 -6.66 17.66
N LEU A 302 -8.35 -6.19 16.81
CA LEU A 302 -9.76 -6.59 16.82
C LEU A 302 -10.03 -7.91 16.08
N ARG A 303 -9.05 -8.46 15.36
CA ARG A 303 -9.19 -9.66 14.53
C ARG A 303 -9.84 -10.84 15.28
N THR A 304 -9.34 -11.17 16.45
CA THR A 304 -9.87 -12.28 17.26
C THR A 304 -11.32 -12.04 17.67
N ARG A 305 -11.67 -10.80 18.05
CA ARG A 305 -13.03 -10.44 18.44
C ARG A 305 -14.01 -10.62 17.27
N TYR A 306 -13.65 -10.23 16.05
CA TYR A 306 -14.48 -10.44 14.87
C TYR A 306 -14.70 -11.95 14.61
N ASN A 307 -13.65 -12.75 14.64
CA ASN A 307 -13.75 -14.20 14.44
C ASN A 307 -14.59 -14.92 15.52
N GLN A 308 -14.70 -14.35 16.71
CA GLN A 308 -15.51 -14.91 17.82
C GLN A 308 -17.02 -14.60 17.70
N ILE A 309 -17.41 -13.67 16.83
CA ILE A 309 -18.83 -13.30 16.67
C ILE A 309 -19.65 -14.47 16.13
N ASP A 310 -19.18 -15.11 15.06
CA ASP A 310 -19.85 -16.25 14.41
C ASP A 310 -18.81 -17.04 13.58
N ASN A 311 -19.02 -18.33 13.38
CA ASN A 311 -18.14 -19.17 12.56
C ASN A 311 -18.18 -18.84 11.06
N ARG A 312 -19.16 -18.08 10.62
CA ARG A 312 -19.28 -17.56 9.24
C ARG A 312 -18.61 -16.20 9.04
N ILE A 313 -17.88 -15.70 10.05
CA ILE A 313 -17.10 -14.46 9.95
C ILE A 313 -15.62 -14.81 9.91
N HIS A 314 -14.94 -14.31 8.87
CA HIS A 314 -13.53 -14.54 8.64
C HIS A 314 -12.78 -13.22 8.68
N CYS A 315 -11.88 -13.07 9.63
CA CYS A 315 -10.97 -11.95 9.73
C CYS A 315 -9.54 -12.50 9.80
N TYR A 316 -8.78 -12.26 8.74
CA TYR A 316 -7.43 -12.80 8.57
C TYR A 316 -6.37 -11.86 9.12
N PHE A 317 -5.16 -12.35 9.31
CA PHE A 317 -4.00 -11.50 9.55
C PHE A 317 -3.76 -10.61 8.34
N ASN A 318 -3.62 -9.30 8.55
CA ASN A 318 -3.37 -8.34 7.46
C ASN A 318 -2.11 -8.67 6.65
N GLU A 319 -1.10 -9.26 7.30
CA GLU A 319 0.14 -9.69 6.66
C GLU A 319 -0.06 -10.77 5.58
N LEU A 320 -1.15 -11.53 5.66
CA LEU A 320 -1.45 -12.64 4.76
C LEU A 320 -2.55 -12.31 3.73
N VAL A 321 -3.04 -11.07 3.71
CA VAL A 321 -4.18 -10.67 2.87
C VAL A 321 -3.72 -9.74 1.76
N ASP A 322 -4.16 -10.05 0.54
CA ASP A 322 -4.26 -9.11 -0.56
C ASP A 322 -5.73 -8.73 -0.76
N ILE A 323 -6.07 -7.47 -0.55
CA ILE A 323 -7.46 -7.00 -0.67
C ILE A 323 -8.02 -7.17 -2.08
N GLN A 324 -7.19 -7.09 -3.13
CA GLN A 324 -7.61 -7.33 -4.51
C GLN A 324 -8.16 -8.74 -4.70
N GLU A 325 -7.57 -9.71 -4.02
CA GLU A 325 -8.06 -11.09 -4.02
C GLU A 325 -9.42 -11.21 -3.28
N LEU A 326 -9.60 -10.49 -2.19
CA LEU A 326 -10.88 -10.45 -1.49
C LEU A 326 -11.98 -9.79 -2.33
N TYR A 327 -11.63 -8.83 -3.17
CA TYR A 327 -12.58 -8.24 -4.12
C TYR A 327 -13.13 -9.29 -5.10
N ILE A 328 -12.26 -10.11 -5.68
CA ILE A 328 -12.66 -11.21 -6.58
C ILE A 328 -13.53 -12.23 -5.85
N LEU A 329 -13.18 -12.54 -4.60
CA LEU A 329 -13.83 -13.59 -3.80
C LEU A 329 -15.25 -13.17 -3.36
N SER A 330 -15.51 -11.88 -3.16
CA SER A 330 -16.77 -11.35 -2.61
C SER A 330 -17.82 -11.07 -3.68
N GLU A 331 -19.10 -11.07 -3.29
CA GLU A 331 -20.24 -10.68 -4.10
C GLU A 331 -20.62 -9.20 -3.96
N CYS A 332 -20.37 -8.62 -2.78
CA CYS A 332 -20.61 -7.20 -2.51
C CYS A 332 -19.67 -6.69 -1.41
N MET A 333 -19.62 -5.37 -1.28
CA MET A 333 -18.85 -4.69 -0.25
C MET A 333 -19.76 -3.86 0.64
N ILE A 334 -19.53 -3.91 1.94
CA ILE A 334 -20.03 -2.95 2.93
C ILE A 334 -18.85 -2.15 3.43
N THR A 335 -18.90 -0.85 3.30
CA THR A 335 -17.86 0.05 3.78
C THR A 335 -18.45 1.41 4.17
N ASP A 336 -17.58 2.32 4.60
CA ASP A 336 -17.96 3.69 4.92
C ASP A 336 -17.13 4.71 4.11
N TYR A 337 -16.12 5.35 4.69
CA TYR A 337 -15.35 6.42 4.04
C TYR A 337 -14.00 5.89 3.51
N SER A 338 -14.05 4.93 2.61
CA SER A 338 -12.86 4.24 2.12
C SER A 338 -12.63 4.44 0.63
N SER A 339 -11.38 4.69 0.25
CA SER A 339 -10.95 4.71 -1.16
C SER A 339 -10.91 3.31 -1.81
N THR A 340 -11.06 2.24 -1.04
CA THR A 340 -11.18 0.86 -1.55
C THR A 340 -12.35 0.69 -2.53
N ILE A 341 -13.36 1.54 -2.41
CA ILE A 341 -14.52 1.60 -3.32
C ILE A 341 -14.08 1.74 -4.77
N PHE A 342 -13.11 2.60 -5.06
CA PHE A 342 -12.69 2.90 -6.43
C PHE A 342 -12.03 1.72 -7.13
N ASP A 343 -11.31 0.88 -6.42
CA ASP A 343 -10.81 -0.39 -6.99
C ASP A 343 -11.96 -1.39 -7.18
N TYR A 344 -12.80 -1.55 -6.17
CA TYR A 344 -13.86 -2.55 -6.14
C TYR A 344 -14.87 -2.40 -7.29
N ILE A 345 -15.21 -1.16 -7.66
CA ILE A 345 -16.20 -0.90 -8.71
C ILE A 345 -15.79 -1.34 -10.11
N HIS A 346 -14.52 -1.67 -10.34
CA HIS A 346 -14.09 -2.32 -11.59
C HIS A 346 -14.77 -3.67 -11.83
N LEU A 347 -15.30 -4.28 -10.79
CA LEU A 347 -15.96 -5.60 -10.84
C LEU A 347 -17.50 -5.49 -11.07
N ASN A 348 -18.07 -4.30 -11.05
CA ASN A 348 -19.52 -4.07 -11.11
C ASN A 348 -20.33 -4.85 -10.07
N LYS A 349 -19.73 -5.03 -8.89
CA LYS A 349 -20.37 -5.62 -7.71
C LYS A 349 -20.89 -4.52 -6.79
N PRO A 350 -22.07 -4.72 -6.13
CA PRO A 350 -22.67 -3.67 -5.32
C PRO A 350 -21.78 -3.20 -4.17
N VAL A 351 -21.77 -1.89 -3.93
CA VAL A 351 -21.15 -1.26 -2.77
C VAL A 351 -22.23 -0.62 -1.92
N PHE A 352 -22.32 -1.03 -0.66
CA PHE A 352 -23.25 -0.48 0.33
C PHE A 352 -22.47 0.40 1.31
N ILE A 353 -22.85 1.67 1.42
CA ILE A 353 -22.12 2.67 2.22
C ILE A 353 -22.85 2.96 3.52
N LEU A 354 -22.18 2.68 4.64
CA LEU A 354 -22.63 3.04 5.99
C LEU A 354 -22.22 4.48 6.31
N GLN A 355 -23.17 5.30 6.76
CA GLN A 355 -22.93 6.72 7.02
C GLN A 355 -23.61 7.20 8.30
N GLU A 356 -23.27 6.66 9.46
CA GLU A 356 -23.78 7.13 10.76
C GLU A 356 -23.18 8.46 11.19
N ASP A 357 -21.89 8.67 10.94
CA ASP A 357 -21.11 9.80 11.43
C ASP A 357 -20.57 10.72 10.32
N GLU A 358 -21.27 10.76 9.19
CA GLU A 358 -20.85 11.45 7.96
C GLU A 358 -20.44 12.91 8.19
N GLN A 359 -21.27 13.69 8.87
CA GLN A 359 -20.99 15.11 9.06
C GLN A 359 -19.74 15.36 9.92
N GLN A 360 -19.58 14.61 10.98
CA GLN A 360 -18.41 14.71 11.85
C GLN A 360 -17.13 14.30 11.12
N TYR A 361 -17.21 13.25 10.32
CA TYR A 361 -16.06 12.74 9.57
C TYR A 361 -15.64 13.67 8.43
N LYS A 362 -16.61 14.21 7.68
CA LYS A 362 -16.37 15.20 6.61
C LYS A 362 -15.72 16.48 7.12
N GLN A 363 -16.11 16.96 8.29
CA GLN A 363 -15.55 18.17 8.90
C GLN A 363 -14.08 17.98 9.31
N SER A 364 -13.71 16.78 9.78
CA SER A 364 -12.35 16.52 10.28
C SER A 364 -11.34 16.22 9.18
N VAL A 365 -11.71 15.47 8.13
CA VAL A 365 -10.78 14.97 7.12
C VAL A 365 -10.88 15.73 5.80
N GLY A 366 -12.10 15.97 5.30
CA GLY A 366 -12.38 16.48 3.98
C GLY A 366 -12.32 15.41 2.89
N PHE A 367 -13.17 15.55 1.88
CA PHE A 367 -13.28 14.63 0.74
C PHE A 367 -13.10 15.38 -0.58
N TYR A 368 -12.49 14.70 -1.57
CA TYR A 368 -12.43 15.22 -2.93
C TYR A 368 -13.77 15.13 -3.65
N PHE A 369 -14.60 14.15 -3.29
CA PHE A 369 -15.88 13.87 -3.94
C PHE A 369 -16.96 13.55 -2.92
N ASP A 370 -18.22 13.89 -3.27
CA ASP A 370 -19.39 13.27 -2.67
C ASP A 370 -19.67 11.94 -3.40
N LEU A 371 -19.64 10.82 -2.65
CA LEU A 371 -19.77 9.49 -3.22
C LEU A 371 -21.11 9.29 -3.94
N PHE A 372 -22.19 9.85 -3.41
CA PHE A 372 -23.52 9.69 -4.01
C PHE A 372 -23.75 10.57 -5.24
N GLU A 373 -22.96 11.62 -5.42
CA GLU A 373 -22.96 12.44 -6.64
C GLU A 373 -22.05 11.86 -7.73
N VAL A 374 -21.00 11.14 -7.34
CA VAL A 374 -20.02 10.57 -8.27
C VAL A 374 -20.57 9.33 -8.97
N GLY A 375 -21.38 8.52 -8.30
CA GLY A 375 -21.87 7.26 -8.86
C GLY A 375 -23.07 6.68 -8.12
N ASP A 376 -23.56 5.57 -8.63
CA ASP A 376 -24.76 4.88 -8.13
C ASP A 376 -24.42 3.99 -6.91
N PHE A 377 -23.75 4.56 -5.93
CA PHE A 377 -23.48 3.88 -4.67
C PHE A 377 -24.73 3.79 -3.82
N LEU A 378 -24.92 2.64 -3.20
CA LEU A 378 -26.08 2.36 -2.38
C LEU A 378 -25.83 2.77 -0.93
N LYS A 379 -26.80 3.50 -0.36
CA LYS A 379 -26.79 3.77 1.07
C LYS A 379 -27.22 2.52 1.82
N ALA A 380 -26.32 1.98 2.66
CA ALA A 380 -26.63 0.81 3.48
C ALA A 380 -27.64 1.16 4.57
N SER A 381 -28.65 0.32 4.74
CA SER A 381 -29.53 0.43 5.89
C SER A 381 -28.77 0.10 7.18
N LEU A 382 -29.02 0.88 8.22
CA LEU A 382 -28.50 0.62 9.58
C LEU A 382 -29.29 -0.44 10.34
N ASN A 383 -30.43 -0.85 9.78
CA ASN A 383 -31.20 -1.98 10.26
C ASN A 383 -30.72 -3.25 9.54
N GLU A 384 -30.27 -4.24 10.28
CA GLU A 384 -29.64 -5.45 9.74
C GLU A 384 -30.58 -6.29 8.89
N HIS A 385 -31.88 -6.34 9.23
CA HIS A 385 -32.88 -7.03 8.41
C HIS A 385 -33.08 -6.35 7.05
N MET A 386 -33.17 -5.03 7.04
CA MET A 386 -33.28 -4.25 5.79
C MET A 386 -31.99 -4.33 4.97
N LEU A 387 -30.84 -4.30 5.62
CA LEU A 387 -29.53 -4.46 4.95
C LEU A 387 -29.42 -5.83 4.28
N ALA A 388 -29.86 -6.90 4.96
CA ALA A 388 -29.90 -8.24 4.38
C ALA A 388 -30.78 -8.30 3.13
N LYS A 389 -31.94 -7.63 3.14
CA LYS A 389 -32.81 -7.50 1.95
C LYS A 389 -32.12 -6.75 0.82
N GLN A 390 -31.46 -5.64 1.10
CA GLN A 390 -30.68 -4.89 0.09
C GLN A 390 -29.61 -5.79 -0.56
N ILE A 391 -28.87 -6.53 0.23
CA ILE A 391 -27.80 -7.43 -0.24
C ILE A 391 -28.38 -8.53 -1.14
N CYS A 392 -29.45 -9.19 -0.72
CA CYS A 392 -30.05 -10.30 -1.47
C CYS A 392 -30.75 -9.86 -2.76
N SER A 393 -31.19 -8.59 -2.85
CA SER A 393 -31.91 -8.05 -4.00
C SER A 393 -31.04 -7.34 -5.03
N THR A 394 -29.72 -7.24 -4.80
CA THR A 394 -28.81 -6.46 -5.64
C THR A 394 -27.59 -7.30 -6.01
N ASP A 395 -27.55 -7.83 -7.24
CA ASP A 395 -26.44 -8.68 -7.70
C ASP A 395 -25.39 -7.93 -8.51
N TYR A 396 -25.79 -6.83 -9.16
CA TYR A 396 -24.98 -6.14 -10.13
C TYR A 396 -25.31 -4.66 -10.17
N ILE A 397 -24.28 -3.82 -10.27
CA ILE A 397 -24.41 -2.40 -10.58
C ILE A 397 -23.36 -2.02 -11.61
N ASN A 398 -23.77 -1.33 -12.66
CA ASN A 398 -22.85 -0.87 -13.69
C ASN A 398 -22.16 0.43 -13.24
N TYR A 399 -20.89 0.33 -12.86
CA TYR A 399 -20.05 1.48 -12.48
C TYR A 399 -19.16 1.98 -13.63
N SER A 400 -19.36 1.53 -14.86
CA SER A 400 -18.46 1.84 -15.99
C SER A 400 -18.30 3.35 -16.25
N LYS A 401 -19.35 4.15 -16.00
CA LYS A 401 -19.26 5.61 -16.14
C LYS A 401 -18.31 6.24 -15.12
N VAL A 402 -18.35 5.80 -13.86
CA VAL A 402 -17.46 6.27 -12.80
C VAL A 402 -16.02 5.85 -13.08
N VAL A 403 -15.81 4.59 -13.42
CA VAL A 403 -14.50 4.06 -13.79
C VAL A 403 -13.91 4.81 -14.97
N HIS A 404 -14.69 5.04 -16.02
CA HIS A 404 -14.24 5.79 -17.20
C HIS A 404 -13.89 7.26 -16.85
N ARG A 405 -14.65 7.89 -15.95
CA ARG A 405 -14.38 9.26 -15.53
C ARG A 405 -13.13 9.39 -14.67
N LEU A 406 -12.97 8.51 -13.67
CA LEU A 406 -11.96 8.65 -12.62
C LEU A 406 -10.69 7.82 -12.85
N MET A 407 -10.80 6.70 -13.56
CA MET A 407 -9.73 5.72 -13.72
C MET A 407 -9.68 5.17 -15.16
N LYS A 408 -9.81 6.07 -16.13
CA LYS A 408 -9.92 5.75 -17.56
C LYS A 408 -8.80 4.85 -18.09
N GLN A 409 -7.60 4.98 -17.55
CA GLN A 409 -6.43 4.25 -18.02
C GLN A 409 -6.26 2.86 -17.37
N ASP A 410 -7.06 2.54 -16.35
CA ASP A 410 -7.09 1.19 -15.81
C ASP A 410 -7.60 0.23 -16.89
N SER A 411 -6.77 -0.74 -17.27
CA SER A 411 -7.07 -1.63 -18.38
C SER A 411 -6.47 -3.03 -18.17
N SER A 412 -6.78 -3.93 -19.08
CA SER A 412 -6.23 -5.29 -19.10
C SER A 412 -4.71 -5.35 -19.39
N LYS A 413 -4.10 -4.22 -19.74
CA LYS A 413 -2.68 -4.13 -20.19
C LYS A 413 -1.89 -3.01 -19.50
N SER A 414 -2.34 -2.52 -18.35
CA SER A 414 -1.69 -1.41 -17.66
C SER A 414 -0.23 -1.72 -17.26
N SER A 415 0.06 -2.94 -16.83
CA SER A 415 1.42 -3.36 -16.49
C SER A 415 2.36 -3.46 -17.68
N GLU A 416 1.88 -3.84 -18.85
CA GLU A 416 2.71 -3.90 -20.08
C GLU A 416 3.28 -2.53 -20.44
N LYS A 417 2.44 -1.50 -20.44
CA LYS A 417 2.86 -0.11 -20.73
C LYS A 417 3.89 0.38 -19.74
N LEU A 418 3.63 0.14 -18.47
CA LEU A 418 4.54 0.54 -17.39
C LEU A 418 5.89 -0.16 -17.51
N MET A 419 5.88 -1.48 -17.73
CA MET A 419 7.12 -2.26 -17.85
C MET A 419 7.93 -1.87 -19.08
N ALA A 420 7.30 -1.66 -20.23
CA ALA A 420 7.98 -1.20 -21.44
C ALA A 420 8.66 0.16 -21.23
N GLU A 421 8.00 1.10 -20.57
CA GLU A 421 8.55 2.42 -20.26
C GLU A 421 9.75 2.36 -19.31
N ILE A 422 9.65 1.56 -18.24
CA ILE A 422 10.67 1.52 -17.18
C ILE A 422 11.80 0.54 -17.49
N LEU A 423 11.48 -0.67 -17.96
CA LEU A 423 12.45 -1.75 -18.17
C LEU A 423 12.86 -1.95 -19.63
N GLY A 424 12.19 -1.29 -20.58
CA GLY A 424 12.32 -1.56 -22.00
C GLY A 424 11.52 -2.79 -22.45
N GLU A 425 11.51 -3.06 -23.76
CA GLU A 425 10.81 -4.23 -24.30
C GLU A 425 11.44 -5.53 -23.77
N PRO A 426 10.63 -6.53 -23.41
CA PRO A 426 11.16 -7.82 -22.96
C PRO A 426 11.92 -8.53 -24.09
N GLU A 427 13.01 -9.19 -23.74
CA GLU A 427 13.83 -9.94 -24.70
C GLU A 427 13.07 -11.07 -25.41
N TYR A 428 12.00 -11.56 -24.76
CA TYR A 428 11.09 -12.56 -25.32
C TYR A 428 9.67 -12.03 -25.28
N PRO A 429 8.96 -11.97 -26.43
CA PRO A 429 7.55 -11.59 -26.41
C PRO A 429 6.78 -12.56 -25.51
N SER A 430 5.94 -12.01 -24.64
CA SER A 430 5.04 -12.82 -23.82
C SER A 430 4.36 -13.86 -24.70
N SER A 431 4.54 -15.13 -24.41
CA SER A 431 3.92 -16.22 -25.16
C SER A 431 2.40 -16.19 -24.92
N SER A 432 1.72 -15.34 -25.68
CA SER A 432 0.26 -15.39 -25.85
C SER A 432 -0.18 -16.61 -26.66
N ASN A 433 0.74 -17.56 -26.97
CA ASN A 433 0.52 -18.76 -27.77
C ASN A 433 1.07 -20.03 -27.10
N CYS A 434 0.57 -20.33 -25.88
CA CYS A 434 0.69 -21.70 -25.39
C CYS A 434 -0.70 -22.29 -25.14
N LYS A 435 -1.60 -22.12 -26.13
CA LYS A 435 -2.77 -22.98 -26.30
C LYS A 435 -2.64 -23.66 -27.65
N GLN A 436 -1.91 -24.75 -27.68
CA GLN A 436 -2.07 -25.86 -28.63
C GLN A 436 -0.82 -26.73 -28.55
N GLN A 437 -0.92 -27.79 -27.76
CA GLN A 437 -0.34 -29.10 -28.01
C GLN A 437 -0.35 -29.91 -26.73
N ILE A 438 -1.52 -30.43 -26.38
CA ILE A 438 -1.63 -31.75 -25.76
C ILE A 438 -2.75 -32.44 -26.53
N SER A 439 -2.33 -33.15 -27.55
CA SER A 439 -3.08 -34.24 -28.12
C SER A 439 -2.89 -35.48 -27.25
#